data_c1c8cfed4eb543ebced056c12880390f
#
_entry.id   c1c8cfed4eb543ebced056c12880390f
#
_cell.length_a   1.000
_cell.length_b   1.000
_cell.length_c   1.000
_cell.angle_alpha   90.00
_cell.angle_beta   90.00
_cell.angle_gamma   90.00
#
_symmetry.space_group_name_H-M   'P 1'
#
loop_
_entity.id
_entity.type
_entity.pdbx_description
1 polymer ?
#
loop_
_entity_poly.entity_id
_entity_poly.type
_entity_poly.pdbx_seq_one_letter_code
_entity_poly.pdbx_strand_id
1 'polypeptide(L)'
;MKQQGAGRAQRRVRRVLRPIARRLWRFHVEGFDRLPTDGPAILCANHVSFLDSAFLMLLVPRNISFVGKAEYMDSWKTKYLFPMMGMIPIDRSGGDKSQAALDTAEAVLRRGELFGIFPEGTRSRDGYLYKGRTGAARLALKIGCPIYPVGIVGTRDIQPPDAVMPKFRRDCTITIGRPINVERYRSRADDHRVLRQITDELMFEIRELTGQEYHNVYAGKTADSEPAATPARVGSVDDAPAEPVSVAAGDAA
;
A
#
# COMPACT_ATOMS: atom_id res chain seq x y z
N MET A 1 -27.83 5.47 9.13
CA MET A 1 -27.26 5.49 7.75
C MET A 1 -26.92 4.06 7.36
N LYS A 2 -27.51 3.51 6.29
CA LYS A 2 -27.13 2.18 5.78
C LYS A 2 -25.71 2.29 5.22
N GLN A 3 -24.73 1.74 5.90
CA GLN A 3 -23.39 1.53 5.37
C GLN A 3 -23.51 0.56 4.19
N GLN A 4 -23.66 1.11 3.01
CA GLN A 4 -23.58 0.32 1.79
C GLN A 4 -22.09 0.04 1.57
N GLY A 5 -21.66 -1.19 1.79
CA GLY A 5 -20.35 -1.65 1.35
C GLY A 5 -20.15 -1.32 -0.13
N ALA A 6 -18.91 -1.40 -0.58
CA ALA A 6 -18.45 -1.00 -1.92
C ALA A 6 -19.22 -1.60 -3.13
N GLY A 7 -20.21 -2.31 -2.94
CA GLY A 7 -21.27 -2.89 -3.73
C GLY A 7 -21.28 -2.72 -5.27
N ARG A 8 -22.47 -2.71 -5.81
CA ARG A 8 -22.73 -2.53 -7.27
C ARG A 8 -22.22 -1.21 -7.84
N ALA A 9 -22.22 -0.15 -7.00
CA ALA A 9 -21.72 1.18 -7.40
C ALA A 9 -20.23 1.14 -7.75
N GLN A 10 -19.37 0.55 -6.91
CA GLN A 10 -17.94 0.43 -7.17
C GLN A 10 -17.66 -0.35 -8.46
N ARG A 11 -18.39 -1.46 -8.72
CA ARG A 11 -18.23 -2.20 -9.97
C ARG A 11 -18.56 -1.38 -11.20
N ARG A 12 -19.60 -0.52 -11.15
CA ARG A 12 -19.97 0.38 -12.26
C ARG A 12 -18.92 1.45 -12.48
N VAL A 13 -18.51 2.14 -11.41
CA VAL A 13 -17.46 3.17 -11.45
C VAL A 13 -16.15 2.59 -11.99
N ARG A 14 -15.73 1.43 -11.49
CA ARG A 14 -14.52 0.74 -11.96
C ARG A 14 -14.61 0.38 -13.46
N ARG A 15 -15.78 -0.09 -13.95
CA ARG A 15 -15.97 -0.42 -15.37
C ARG A 15 -15.75 0.80 -16.27
N VAL A 16 -16.13 1.99 -15.81
CA VAL A 16 -15.96 3.24 -16.57
C VAL A 16 -14.55 3.83 -16.37
N LEU A 17 -14.08 3.93 -15.14
CA LEU A 17 -12.82 4.63 -14.85
C LEU A 17 -11.57 3.81 -15.15
N ARG A 18 -11.62 2.48 -15.08
CA ARG A 18 -10.47 1.62 -15.34
C ARG A 18 -9.91 1.77 -16.76
N PRO A 19 -10.69 1.75 -17.85
CA PRO A 19 -10.16 1.99 -19.19
C PRO A 19 -9.59 3.41 -19.35
N ILE A 20 -10.19 4.41 -18.74
CA ILE A 20 -9.69 5.79 -18.74
C ILE A 20 -8.32 5.86 -18.04
N ALA A 21 -8.23 5.30 -16.84
CA ALA A 21 -6.98 5.26 -16.10
C ALA A 21 -5.86 4.53 -16.89
N ARG A 22 -6.18 3.41 -17.54
CA ARG A 22 -5.23 2.69 -18.40
C ARG A 22 -4.80 3.46 -19.66
N ARG A 23 -5.57 4.43 -20.09
CA ARG A 23 -5.18 5.34 -21.18
C ARG A 23 -4.25 6.46 -20.70
N LEU A 24 -4.41 6.87 -19.42
CA LEU A 24 -3.66 7.96 -18.83
C LEU A 24 -2.33 7.50 -18.25
N TRP A 25 -2.25 6.27 -17.71
CA TRP A 25 -1.06 5.70 -17.06
C TRP A 25 -0.80 4.27 -17.54
N ARG A 26 0.46 3.85 -17.48
CA ARG A 26 0.86 2.48 -17.79
C ARG A 26 0.88 1.66 -16.51
N PHE A 27 -0.03 0.70 -16.39
CA PHE A 27 -0.12 -0.17 -15.22
C PHE A 27 0.50 -1.53 -15.50
N HIS A 28 1.43 -1.93 -14.63
CA HIS A 28 1.99 -3.27 -14.53
C HIS A 28 1.40 -3.92 -13.27
N VAL A 29 0.68 -5.01 -13.43
CA VAL A 29 -0.01 -5.67 -12.32
C VAL A 29 0.39 -7.13 -12.24
N GLU A 30 0.81 -7.58 -11.04
CA GLU A 30 1.29 -8.93 -10.80
C GLU A 30 0.61 -9.53 -9.56
N GLY A 31 0.43 -10.85 -9.56
CA GLY A 31 -0.08 -11.60 -8.41
C GLY A 31 -1.56 -11.38 -8.07
N PHE A 32 -2.35 -10.77 -8.95
CA PHE A 32 -3.78 -10.56 -8.73
C PHE A 32 -4.58 -11.86 -8.72
N ASP A 33 -4.05 -12.91 -9.33
CA ASP A 33 -4.52 -14.30 -9.30
C ASP A 33 -4.40 -14.94 -7.90
N ARG A 34 -3.52 -14.43 -7.05
CA ARG A 34 -3.36 -14.88 -5.65
C ARG A 34 -4.50 -14.45 -4.75
N LEU A 35 -5.25 -13.42 -5.14
CA LEU A 35 -6.38 -12.93 -4.33
C LEU A 35 -7.50 -13.96 -4.31
N PRO A 36 -8.13 -14.20 -3.14
CA PRO A 36 -9.24 -15.15 -3.07
C PRO A 36 -10.42 -14.64 -3.90
N THR A 37 -11.12 -15.55 -4.57
CA THR A 37 -12.31 -15.23 -5.37
C THR A 37 -13.48 -14.74 -4.51
N ASP A 38 -13.55 -15.19 -3.28
CA ASP A 38 -14.56 -14.85 -2.28
C ASP A 38 -13.93 -14.78 -0.88
N GLY A 39 -14.76 -14.51 0.13
CA GLY A 39 -14.32 -14.38 1.52
C GLY A 39 -13.52 -13.12 1.84
N PRO A 40 -13.26 -12.86 3.13
CA PRO A 40 -12.53 -11.69 3.59
C PRO A 40 -11.03 -11.81 3.35
N ALA A 41 -10.37 -10.71 3.03
CA ALA A 41 -8.92 -10.60 3.07
C ALA A 41 -8.49 -9.14 3.28
N ILE A 42 -7.32 -8.96 3.86
CA ILE A 42 -6.73 -7.64 4.09
C ILE A 42 -5.59 -7.44 3.10
N LEU A 43 -5.64 -6.37 2.32
CA LEU A 43 -4.55 -5.93 1.46
C LEU A 43 -3.77 -4.83 2.17
N CYS A 44 -2.50 -5.07 2.45
CA CYS A 44 -1.63 -4.12 3.13
C CYS A 44 -0.57 -3.59 2.17
N ALA A 45 -0.59 -2.29 1.90
CA ALA A 45 0.31 -1.65 0.95
C ALA A 45 1.19 -0.58 1.60
N ASN A 46 2.34 -0.28 0.99
CA ASN A 46 3.08 0.96 1.25
C ASN A 46 2.23 2.17 0.84
N HIS A 47 2.54 3.35 1.40
CA HIS A 47 1.74 4.54 1.15
C HIS A 47 2.60 5.77 0.85
N VAL A 48 2.73 6.13 -0.42
CA VAL A 48 3.56 7.24 -0.90
C VAL A 48 2.78 8.32 -1.66
N SER A 49 1.53 8.01 -2.07
CA SER A 49 0.68 8.92 -2.84
C SER A 49 -0.79 8.77 -2.47
N PHE A 50 -1.56 9.82 -2.69
CA PHE A 50 -3.03 9.74 -2.62
C PHE A 50 -3.60 8.73 -3.63
N LEU A 51 -2.92 8.55 -4.76
CA LEU A 51 -3.35 7.64 -5.82
C LEU A 51 -3.25 6.15 -5.45
N ASP A 52 -2.51 5.78 -4.40
CA ASP A 52 -2.32 4.38 -4.00
C ASP A 52 -3.67 3.67 -3.79
N SER A 53 -4.53 4.24 -2.94
CA SER A 53 -5.87 3.69 -2.69
C SER A 53 -6.76 3.75 -3.93
N ALA A 54 -6.71 4.84 -4.70
CA ALA A 54 -7.49 5.00 -5.92
C ALA A 54 -7.15 3.93 -6.96
N PHE A 55 -5.87 3.67 -7.18
CA PHE A 55 -5.42 2.67 -8.15
C PHE A 55 -5.75 1.25 -7.69
N LEU A 56 -5.60 0.93 -6.39
CA LEU A 56 -6.05 -0.35 -5.87
C LEU A 56 -7.56 -0.54 -6.06
N MET A 57 -8.38 0.46 -5.74
CA MET A 57 -9.84 0.39 -5.93
C MET A 57 -10.25 0.23 -7.40
N LEU A 58 -9.45 0.76 -8.35
CA LEU A 58 -9.71 0.63 -9.78
C LEU A 58 -9.23 -0.70 -10.37
N LEU A 59 -8.09 -1.21 -9.92
CA LEU A 59 -7.41 -2.31 -10.60
C LEU A 59 -7.69 -3.68 -9.98
N VAL A 60 -7.87 -3.76 -8.65
CA VAL A 60 -8.19 -5.02 -7.97
C VAL A 60 -9.52 -5.58 -8.52
N PRO A 61 -9.58 -6.89 -8.88
CA PRO A 61 -10.75 -7.47 -9.55
C PRO A 61 -12.00 -7.54 -8.66
N ARG A 62 -11.81 -7.57 -7.34
CA ARG A 62 -12.88 -7.58 -6.33
C ARG A 62 -13.15 -6.18 -5.77
N ASN A 63 -14.28 -6.02 -5.11
CA ASN A 63 -14.55 -4.81 -4.35
C ASN A 63 -13.63 -4.74 -3.14
N ILE A 64 -13.00 -3.59 -2.95
CA ILE A 64 -12.11 -3.31 -1.84
C ILE A 64 -12.52 -1.98 -1.22
N SER A 65 -12.52 -1.92 0.10
CA SER A 65 -12.83 -0.69 0.85
C SER A 65 -11.59 -0.20 1.59
N PHE A 66 -11.49 1.11 1.70
CA PHE A 66 -10.48 1.81 2.50
C PHE A 66 -11.16 2.79 3.43
N VAL A 67 -10.52 3.11 4.54
CA VAL A 67 -10.93 4.25 5.36
C VAL A 67 -10.16 5.49 4.93
N GLY A 68 -10.88 6.61 4.83
CA GLY A 68 -10.31 7.91 4.50
C GLY A 68 -10.75 8.99 5.47
N LYS A 69 -10.01 10.10 5.52
CA LYS A 69 -10.41 11.27 6.29
C LYS A 69 -11.71 11.83 5.76
N ALA A 70 -12.65 12.18 6.65
CA ALA A 70 -13.93 12.78 6.26
C ALA A 70 -13.74 14.08 5.46
N GLU A 71 -12.70 14.87 5.80
CA GLU A 71 -12.38 16.15 5.14
C GLU A 71 -12.09 15.98 3.63
N TYR A 72 -11.67 14.78 3.18
CA TYR A 72 -11.51 14.53 1.74
C TYR A 72 -12.85 14.48 0.98
N MET A 73 -13.98 14.45 1.70
CA MET A 73 -15.33 14.40 1.13
C MET A 73 -16.07 15.75 1.20
N ASP A 74 -15.40 16.82 1.64
CA ASP A 74 -16.01 18.15 1.76
C ASP A 74 -16.26 18.80 0.38
N SER A 75 -15.51 18.42 -0.64
CA SER A 75 -15.77 18.87 -2.00
C SER A 75 -16.95 18.12 -2.61
N TRP A 76 -17.83 18.83 -3.32
CA TRP A 76 -18.99 18.24 -4.01
C TRP A 76 -18.60 17.10 -4.99
N LYS A 77 -17.41 17.16 -5.61
CA LYS A 77 -16.91 16.13 -6.53
C LYS A 77 -16.50 14.85 -5.79
N THR A 78 -15.83 14.99 -4.64
CA THR A 78 -15.29 13.87 -3.88
C THR A 78 -16.32 13.23 -2.98
N LYS A 79 -17.30 14.00 -2.51
CA LYS A 79 -18.41 13.56 -1.64
C LYS A 79 -19.16 12.34 -2.16
N TYR A 80 -19.34 12.26 -3.47
CA TYR A 80 -20.05 11.14 -4.11
C TYR A 80 -19.09 10.11 -4.71
N LEU A 81 -17.97 10.55 -5.32
CA LEU A 81 -17.06 9.67 -6.01
C LEU A 81 -16.32 8.71 -5.05
N PHE A 82 -15.80 9.23 -3.94
CA PHE A 82 -15.01 8.42 -3.02
C PHE A 82 -15.80 7.29 -2.35
N PRO A 83 -17.01 7.51 -1.79
CA PRO A 83 -17.85 6.43 -1.30
C PRO A 83 -18.25 5.42 -2.39
N MET A 84 -18.52 5.89 -3.60
CA MET A 84 -18.82 5.00 -4.73
C MET A 84 -17.63 4.14 -5.15
N MET A 85 -16.40 4.62 -4.93
CA MET A 85 -15.17 3.85 -5.14
C MET A 85 -14.84 2.90 -3.98
N GLY A 86 -15.51 3.00 -2.83
CA GLY A 86 -15.27 2.14 -1.67
C GLY A 86 -14.51 2.81 -0.53
N MET A 87 -14.29 4.13 -0.59
CA MET A 87 -13.72 4.88 0.53
C MET A 87 -14.79 5.15 1.58
N ILE A 88 -14.54 4.75 2.81
CA ILE A 88 -15.43 4.93 3.95
C ILE A 88 -14.90 6.12 4.77
N PRO A 89 -15.68 7.21 4.90
CA PRO A 89 -15.28 8.35 5.69
C PRO A 89 -15.26 8.01 7.17
N ILE A 90 -14.20 8.42 7.86
CA ILE A 90 -14.13 8.36 9.31
C ILE A 90 -13.89 9.77 9.83
N ASP A 91 -14.75 10.19 10.74
CA ASP A 91 -14.55 11.40 11.53
C ASP A 91 -13.38 11.16 12.48
N ARG A 92 -12.41 12.06 12.40
CA ARG A 92 -11.20 12.04 13.23
C ARG A 92 -11.17 13.13 14.28
N SER A 93 -12.29 13.82 14.51
CA SER A 93 -12.38 14.95 15.45
C SER A 93 -12.45 14.53 16.93
N GLY A 94 -12.78 13.25 17.22
CA GLY A 94 -12.94 12.75 18.59
C GLY A 94 -12.10 11.49 18.90
N GLY A 95 -11.87 11.24 20.17
CA GLY A 95 -11.43 10.02 20.83
C GLY A 95 -10.46 9.07 20.13
N ASP A 96 -10.75 7.79 20.14
CA ASP A 96 -9.87 6.75 19.60
C ASP A 96 -10.10 6.54 18.09
N LYS A 97 -9.47 7.42 17.30
CA LYS A 97 -9.51 7.43 15.82
C LYS A 97 -9.10 6.10 15.20
N SER A 98 -8.16 5.42 15.86
CA SER A 98 -7.65 4.13 15.40
C SER A 98 -8.70 3.04 15.60
N GLN A 99 -9.44 3.08 16.71
CA GLN A 99 -10.46 2.08 17.01
C GLN A 99 -11.64 2.19 16.03
N ALA A 100 -12.15 3.37 15.75
CA ALA A 100 -13.23 3.58 14.78
C ALA A 100 -12.86 3.07 13.37
N ALA A 101 -11.59 3.25 12.97
CA ALA A 101 -11.08 2.68 11.72
C ALA A 101 -11.08 1.15 11.72
N LEU A 102 -10.65 0.53 12.83
CA LEU A 102 -10.62 -0.92 12.98
C LEU A 102 -12.04 -1.51 13.03
N ASP A 103 -12.98 -0.88 13.72
CA ASP A 103 -14.38 -1.32 13.78
C ASP A 103 -15.05 -1.27 12.41
N THR A 104 -14.75 -0.23 11.63
CA THR A 104 -15.21 -0.11 10.25
C THR A 104 -14.63 -1.22 9.36
N ALA A 105 -13.32 -1.48 9.50
CA ALA A 105 -12.64 -2.54 8.78
C ALA A 105 -13.21 -3.93 9.12
N GLU A 106 -13.44 -4.18 10.40
CA GLU A 106 -14.07 -5.42 10.89
C GLU A 106 -15.45 -5.63 10.24
N ALA A 107 -16.29 -4.60 10.22
CA ALA A 107 -17.62 -4.68 9.59
C ALA A 107 -17.56 -4.99 8.09
N VAL A 108 -16.53 -4.48 7.36
CA VAL A 108 -16.30 -4.81 5.94
C VAL A 108 -15.87 -6.27 5.79
N LEU A 109 -14.88 -6.70 6.55
CA LEU A 109 -14.35 -8.06 6.49
C LEU A 109 -15.39 -9.12 6.87
N ARG A 110 -16.25 -8.87 7.88
CA ARG A 110 -17.35 -9.76 8.26
C ARG A 110 -18.40 -9.95 7.16
N ARG A 111 -18.47 -9.04 6.18
CA ARG A 111 -19.31 -9.23 4.98
C ARG A 111 -18.62 -10.04 3.88
N GLY A 112 -17.41 -10.56 4.12
CA GLY A 112 -16.63 -11.29 3.14
C GLY A 112 -16.00 -10.41 2.06
N GLU A 113 -15.83 -9.11 2.33
CA GLU A 113 -15.25 -8.17 1.37
C GLU A 113 -13.74 -7.98 1.62
N LEU A 114 -13.04 -7.40 0.64
CA LEU A 114 -11.65 -7.00 0.80
C LEU A 114 -11.56 -5.65 1.54
N PHE A 115 -10.54 -5.53 2.38
CA PHE A 115 -10.23 -4.27 3.05
C PHE A 115 -8.76 -3.89 2.85
N GLY A 116 -8.51 -2.65 2.45
CA GLY A 116 -7.18 -2.12 2.24
C GLY A 116 -6.70 -1.33 3.46
N ILE A 117 -5.46 -1.58 3.87
CA ILE A 117 -4.80 -0.90 4.97
C ILE A 117 -3.42 -0.43 4.52
N PHE A 118 -3.05 0.78 4.93
CA PHE A 118 -1.68 1.26 4.88
C PHE A 118 -1.09 1.11 6.29
N PRO A 119 -0.23 0.11 6.54
CA PRO A 119 0.24 -0.20 7.90
C PRO A 119 1.08 0.92 8.52
N GLU A 120 1.68 1.77 7.71
CA GLU A 120 2.41 2.97 8.17
C GLU A 120 1.50 4.00 8.89
N GLY A 121 0.21 4.01 8.54
CA GLY A 121 -0.81 4.89 9.13
C GLY A 121 -0.85 6.30 8.56
N THR A 122 0.13 6.69 7.77
CA THR A 122 0.20 7.97 7.04
C THR A 122 1.02 7.78 5.77
N ARG A 123 0.98 8.77 4.86
CA ARG A 123 1.81 8.76 3.65
C ARG A 123 3.26 9.05 3.98
N SER A 124 4.16 8.28 3.40
CA SER A 124 5.58 8.61 3.35
C SER A 124 5.81 9.76 2.35
N ARG A 125 6.36 10.88 2.82
CA ARG A 125 6.62 12.07 1.99
C ARG A 125 7.99 12.02 1.34
N ASP A 126 8.92 11.31 1.93
CA ASP A 126 10.31 11.14 1.50
C ASP A 126 10.55 9.90 0.62
N GLY A 127 9.63 8.94 0.66
CA GLY A 127 9.68 7.71 -0.14
C GLY A 127 10.22 6.51 0.60
N TYR A 128 10.64 6.64 1.86
CA TYR A 128 11.04 5.52 2.71
C TYR A 128 9.82 4.70 3.14
N LEU A 129 10.05 3.44 3.49
CA LEU A 129 9.04 2.58 4.10
C LEU A 129 9.20 2.63 5.62
N TYR A 130 8.16 3.04 6.33
CA TYR A 130 8.16 3.21 7.77
C TYR A 130 7.59 2.01 8.52
N LYS A 131 7.94 1.92 9.82
CA LYS A 131 7.45 0.87 10.72
C LYS A 131 5.94 0.76 10.72
N GLY A 132 5.42 -0.44 10.45
CA GLY A 132 3.99 -0.72 10.42
C GLY A 132 3.36 -0.76 11.82
N ARG A 133 2.11 -0.30 11.93
CA ARG A 133 1.26 -0.45 13.10
C ARG A 133 0.57 -1.81 13.09
N THR A 134 0.29 -2.36 14.27
CA THR A 134 -0.23 -3.74 14.43
C THR A 134 -1.72 -3.90 14.12
N GLY A 135 -2.41 -2.87 13.65
CA GLY A 135 -3.85 -2.89 13.38
C GLY A 135 -4.29 -3.96 12.37
N ALA A 136 -3.52 -4.13 11.30
CA ALA A 136 -3.80 -5.17 10.30
C ALA A 136 -3.68 -6.59 10.88
N ALA A 137 -2.63 -6.86 11.65
CA ALA A 137 -2.43 -8.15 12.31
C ALA A 137 -3.56 -8.45 13.31
N ARG A 138 -3.97 -7.46 14.10
CA ARG A 138 -5.08 -7.58 15.05
C ARG A 138 -6.40 -7.92 14.34
N LEU A 139 -6.73 -7.22 13.27
CA LEU A 139 -7.93 -7.50 12.46
C LEU A 139 -7.88 -8.89 11.84
N ALA A 140 -6.76 -9.27 11.24
CA ALA A 140 -6.59 -10.56 10.60
C ALA A 140 -6.81 -11.71 11.59
N LEU A 141 -6.22 -11.64 12.78
CA LEU A 141 -6.42 -12.63 13.83
C LEU A 141 -7.85 -12.66 14.36
N LYS A 142 -8.48 -11.49 14.57
CA LYS A 142 -9.86 -11.37 15.04
C LYS A 142 -10.87 -11.96 14.05
N ILE A 143 -10.66 -11.77 12.76
CA ILE A 143 -11.53 -12.24 11.68
C ILE A 143 -11.18 -13.67 11.23
N GLY A 144 -9.92 -14.07 11.35
CA GLY A 144 -9.40 -15.32 10.80
C GLY A 144 -9.21 -15.23 9.29
N CYS A 145 -8.70 -14.11 8.76
CA CYS A 145 -8.50 -13.91 7.32
C CYS A 145 -7.02 -13.64 6.99
N PRO A 146 -6.57 -14.00 5.77
CA PRO A 146 -5.21 -13.76 5.34
C PRO A 146 -4.91 -12.28 5.13
N ILE A 147 -3.62 -11.91 5.29
CA ILE A 147 -3.08 -10.61 4.93
C ILE A 147 -2.29 -10.77 3.63
N TYR A 148 -2.55 -9.92 2.65
CA TYR A 148 -1.78 -9.85 1.40
C TYR A 148 -0.88 -8.61 1.43
N PRO A 149 0.45 -8.78 1.44
CA PRO A 149 1.37 -7.66 1.22
C PRO A 149 1.22 -7.16 -0.22
N VAL A 150 1.25 -5.86 -0.40
CA VAL A 150 1.08 -5.20 -1.70
C VAL A 150 2.18 -4.17 -1.87
N GLY A 151 2.96 -4.30 -2.93
CA GLY A 151 3.92 -3.29 -3.35
C GLY A 151 3.31 -2.35 -4.38
N ILE A 152 3.39 -1.04 -4.15
CA ILE A 152 2.98 0.00 -5.09
C ILE A 152 4.19 0.87 -5.41
N VAL A 153 4.59 0.91 -6.68
CA VAL A 153 5.75 1.67 -7.15
C VAL A 153 5.32 2.61 -8.28
N GLY A 154 5.86 3.83 -8.30
CA GLY A 154 5.64 4.82 -9.35
C GLY A 154 4.52 5.84 -9.05
N THR A 155 3.65 5.61 -8.07
CA THR A 155 2.57 6.57 -7.74
C THR A 155 3.10 7.91 -7.22
N ARG A 156 4.26 7.92 -6.56
CA ARG A 156 4.94 9.15 -6.13
C ARG A 156 5.41 9.99 -7.31
N ASP A 157 5.88 9.37 -8.39
CA ASP A 157 6.29 10.05 -9.62
C ASP A 157 5.08 10.58 -10.40
N ILE A 158 3.96 9.88 -10.31
CA ILE A 158 2.68 10.30 -10.89
C ILE A 158 2.13 11.50 -10.13
N GLN A 159 2.03 11.41 -8.81
CA GLN A 159 1.55 12.50 -7.96
C GLN A 159 2.43 12.60 -6.70
N PRO A 160 3.47 13.42 -6.74
CA PRO A 160 4.26 13.76 -5.55
C PRO A 160 3.37 14.32 -4.42
N PRO A 161 3.81 14.27 -3.15
CA PRO A 161 3.00 14.65 -1.99
C PRO A 161 2.32 16.01 -2.07
N ASP A 162 2.97 16.99 -2.69
CA ASP A 162 2.49 18.38 -2.76
C ASP A 162 1.89 18.75 -4.14
N ALA A 163 1.83 17.80 -5.06
CA ALA A 163 1.28 18.04 -6.39
C ALA A 163 -0.25 17.98 -6.37
N VAL A 164 -0.90 19.03 -6.88
CA VAL A 164 -2.36 19.09 -7.06
C VAL A 164 -2.82 18.21 -8.21
N MET A 165 -2.05 18.18 -9.30
CA MET A 165 -2.40 17.44 -10.52
C MET A 165 -1.43 16.27 -10.75
N PRO A 166 -1.95 15.09 -11.11
CA PRO A 166 -1.10 13.96 -11.45
C PRO A 166 -0.44 14.16 -12.83
N LYS A 167 0.78 13.64 -12.98
CA LYS A 167 1.49 13.56 -14.27
C LYS A 167 0.97 12.35 -15.04
N PHE A 168 0.71 12.54 -16.35
CA PHE A 168 0.24 11.47 -17.22
C PHE A 168 1.38 10.68 -17.87
N ARG A 169 1.05 9.53 -18.46
CA ARG A 169 1.97 8.64 -19.19
C ARG A 169 3.16 8.16 -18.35
N ARG A 170 2.96 8.03 -17.05
CA ARG A 170 3.92 7.43 -16.11
C ARG A 170 3.53 5.99 -15.82
N ASP A 171 4.51 5.23 -15.36
CA ASP A 171 4.34 3.83 -14.99
C ASP A 171 3.89 3.72 -13.54
N CYS A 172 3.05 2.73 -13.28
CA CYS A 172 2.68 2.33 -11.93
C CYS A 172 2.69 0.80 -11.88
N THR A 173 3.51 0.23 -11.02
CA THR A 173 3.55 -1.21 -10.76
C THR A 173 2.79 -1.51 -9.46
N ILE A 174 1.91 -2.50 -9.51
CA ILE A 174 1.20 -3.03 -8.34
C ILE A 174 1.41 -4.54 -8.30
N THR A 175 2.10 -5.00 -7.26
CA THR A 175 2.39 -6.40 -7.05
C THR A 175 1.70 -6.91 -5.79
N ILE A 176 0.90 -7.97 -5.90
CA ILE A 176 0.31 -8.68 -4.77
C ILE A 176 1.27 -9.80 -4.38
N GLY A 177 1.78 -9.77 -3.15
CA GLY A 177 2.64 -10.81 -2.59
C GLY A 177 1.88 -12.08 -2.21
N ARG A 178 2.59 -13.04 -1.63
CA ARG A 178 1.98 -14.26 -1.07
C ARG A 178 1.21 -13.92 0.19
N PRO A 179 0.07 -14.60 0.46
CA PRO A 179 -0.69 -14.34 1.67
C PRO A 179 0.07 -14.79 2.91
N ILE A 180 0.08 -13.94 3.92
CA ILE A 180 0.52 -14.27 5.26
C ILE A 180 -0.66 -14.95 5.95
N ASN A 181 -0.50 -16.25 6.25
CA ASN A 181 -1.53 -17.02 6.95
C ASN A 181 -1.36 -16.83 8.46
N VAL A 182 -2.34 -16.20 9.08
CA VAL A 182 -2.34 -15.90 10.52
C VAL A 182 -2.99 -17.00 11.37
N GLU A 183 -3.57 -18.03 10.77
CA GLU A 183 -4.33 -19.07 11.47
C GLU A 183 -3.50 -19.76 12.60
N ARG A 184 -2.20 -20.00 12.34
CA ARG A 184 -1.26 -20.56 13.33
C ARG A 184 -1.12 -19.74 14.63
N TYR A 185 -1.53 -18.49 14.60
CA TYR A 185 -1.42 -17.57 15.75
C TYR A 185 -2.76 -17.26 16.41
N ARG A 186 -3.86 -17.87 15.96
CA ARG A 186 -5.22 -17.54 16.39
C ARG A 186 -5.46 -17.66 17.89
N SER A 187 -4.85 -18.67 18.53
CA SER A 187 -4.91 -18.84 20.00
C SER A 187 -4.16 -17.77 20.79
N ARG A 188 -3.39 -16.91 20.12
CA ARG A 188 -2.56 -15.86 20.72
C ARG A 188 -2.87 -14.48 20.12
N ALA A 189 -4.14 -14.24 19.79
CA ALA A 189 -4.58 -13.02 19.09
C ALA A 189 -4.33 -11.71 19.88
N ASP A 190 -4.28 -11.79 21.21
CA ASP A 190 -4.02 -10.63 22.09
C ASP A 190 -2.55 -10.48 22.50
N ASP A 191 -1.68 -11.41 22.07
CA ASP A 191 -0.24 -11.32 22.37
C ASP A 191 0.44 -10.26 21.50
N HIS A 192 0.89 -9.19 22.13
CA HIS A 192 1.59 -8.09 21.47
C HIS A 192 2.83 -8.52 20.68
N ARG A 193 3.53 -9.56 21.13
CA ARG A 193 4.72 -10.09 20.42
C ARG A 193 4.31 -10.76 19.12
N VAL A 194 3.23 -11.52 19.14
CA VAL A 194 2.66 -12.15 17.93
C VAL A 194 2.17 -11.09 16.94
N LEU A 195 1.43 -10.08 17.42
CA LEU A 195 0.98 -8.97 16.60
C LEU A 195 2.17 -8.24 15.95
N ARG A 196 3.24 -8.02 16.71
CA ARG A 196 4.45 -7.39 16.20
C ARG A 196 5.15 -8.27 15.17
N GLN A 197 5.31 -9.56 15.44
CA GLN A 197 5.92 -10.52 14.52
C GLN A 197 5.21 -10.58 13.17
N ILE A 198 3.87 -10.70 13.17
CA ILE A 198 3.08 -10.70 11.93
C ILE A 198 3.25 -9.38 11.18
N THR A 199 3.32 -8.25 11.91
CA THR A 199 3.47 -6.94 11.28
C THR A 199 4.87 -6.76 10.70
N ASP A 200 5.91 -7.26 11.37
CA ASP A 200 7.29 -7.18 10.87
C ASP A 200 7.49 -8.07 9.64
N GLU A 201 6.90 -9.28 9.62
CA GLU A 201 6.83 -10.15 8.43
C GLU A 201 6.14 -9.41 7.27
N LEU A 202 5.00 -8.77 7.53
CA LEU A 202 4.28 -7.99 6.54
C LEU A 202 5.12 -6.83 5.97
N MET A 203 5.79 -6.06 6.83
CA MET A 203 6.61 -4.93 6.39
C MET A 203 7.84 -5.39 5.60
N PHE A 204 8.43 -6.53 5.98
CA PHE A 204 9.49 -7.15 5.20
C PHE A 204 9.03 -7.51 3.78
N GLU A 205 7.88 -8.19 3.66
CA GLU A 205 7.31 -8.54 2.35
C GLU A 205 7.00 -7.31 1.49
N ILE A 206 6.43 -6.24 2.09
CA ILE A 206 6.18 -4.98 1.37
C ILE A 206 7.50 -4.36 0.89
N ARG A 207 8.55 -4.38 1.71
CA ARG A 207 9.88 -3.90 1.34
C ARG A 207 10.43 -4.66 0.13
N GLU A 208 10.37 -5.99 0.15
CA GLU A 208 10.84 -6.83 -0.97
C GLU A 208 10.07 -6.55 -2.28
N LEU A 209 8.77 -6.26 -2.19
CA LEU A 209 7.93 -5.93 -3.35
C LEU A 209 8.19 -4.52 -3.90
N THR A 210 8.66 -3.59 -3.07
CA THR A 210 8.81 -2.18 -3.44
C THR A 210 10.25 -1.73 -3.67
N GLY A 211 11.21 -2.44 -3.06
CA GLY A 211 12.61 -2.01 -3.00
C GLY A 211 12.85 -0.76 -2.16
N GLN A 212 11.87 -0.31 -1.36
CA GLN A 212 12.02 0.86 -0.51
C GLN A 212 13.00 0.61 0.64
N GLU A 213 13.79 1.62 0.97
CA GLU A 213 14.58 1.62 2.20
C GLU A 213 13.66 1.66 3.42
N TYR A 214 13.91 0.75 4.38
CA TYR A 214 13.06 0.60 5.56
C TYR A 214 13.62 1.37 6.77
N HIS A 215 12.80 2.23 7.33
CA HIS A 215 13.08 2.95 8.57
C HIS A 215 12.28 2.34 9.73
N ASN A 216 12.97 1.73 10.69
CA ASN A 216 12.35 1.07 11.86
C ASN A 216 11.84 2.08 12.92
N VAL A 217 11.23 3.17 12.45
CA VAL A 217 10.56 4.18 13.26
C VAL A 217 9.16 4.42 12.72
N TYR A 218 8.23 4.83 13.58
CA TYR A 218 6.89 5.17 13.10
C TYR A 218 6.91 6.50 12.34
N ALA A 219 6.27 6.54 11.19
CA ALA A 219 6.02 7.78 10.49
C ALA A 219 5.27 8.75 11.43
N GLY A 220 5.87 9.87 11.74
CA GLY A 220 5.40 10.84 12.73
C GLY A 220 5.89 12.23 12.42
N LYS A 221 5.80 13.14 13.39
CA LYS A 221 6.12 14.56 13.26
C LYS A 221 7.54 14.88 12.74
N THR A 222 8.46 13.93 12.78
CA THR A 222 9.82 14.06 12.22
C THR A 222 9.86 13.99 10.69
N ALA A 223 8.91 13.33 10.04
CA ALA A 223 8.83 13.28 8.58
C ALA A 223 8.39 14.62 7.94
N ASP A 224 7.86 15.54 8.74
CA ASP A 224 7.43 16.86 8.27
C ASP A 224 8.53 17.94 8.38
N SER A 225 9.72 17.61 8.93
CA SER A 225 10.76 18.59 9.28
C SER A 225 12.10 18.49 8.54
N GLU A 226 12.31 17.49 7.68
CA GLU A 226 13.51 17.45 6.82
C GLU A 226 13.14 17.56 5.33
N PRO A 227 13.82 18.47 4.58
CA PRO A 227 13.65 18.53 3.13
C PRO A 227 14.19 17.25 2.48
N ALA A 228 13.42 16.67 1.57
CA ALA A 228 13.72 15.43 0.85
C ALA A 228 15.15 15.45 0.26
N ALA A 229 16.05 14.65 0.80
CA ALA A 229 17.28 14.32 0.12
C ALA A 229 16.90 13.54 -1.16
N THR A 230 17.33 14.05 -2.30
CA THR A 230 17.13 13.38 -3.60
C THR A 230 17.80 12.02 -3.54
N PRO A 231 17.09 10.90 -3.77
CA PRO A 231 17.72 9.59 -3.78
C PRO A 231 18.79 9.57 -4.87
N ALA A 232 20.01 9.19 -4.48
CA ALA A 232 21.11 8.98 -5.42
C ALA A 232 20.67 7.93 -6.45
N ARG A 233 20.77 8.26 -7.73
CA ARG A 233 20.64 7.29 -8.81
C ARG A 233 21.66 6.19 -8.56
N VAL A 234 21.20 4.96 -8.40
CA VAL A 234 22.06 3.78 -8.50
C VAL A 234 22.64 3.81 -9.92
N GLY A 235 23.91 4.15 -10.01
CA GLY A 235 24.64 4.16 -11.28
C GLY A 235 24.65 2.75 -11.85
N SER A 236 24.35 2.65 -13.14
CA SER A 236 24.58 1.45 -13.92
C SER A 236 26.06 1.06 -13.80
N VAL A 237 26.29 -0.17 -13.35
CA VAL A 237 27.61 -0.81 -13.38
C VAL A 237 27.88 -1.18 -14.85
N ASP A 238 28.44 -0.25 -15.60
CA ASP A 238 29.10 -0.51 -16.88
C ASP A 238 30.02 0.68 -17.15
N ASP A 239 31.31 0.41 -17.08
CA ASP A 239 32.49 1.03 -17.64
C ASP A 239 33.62 1.13 -16.59
N ALA A 240 34.30 -0.03 -16.41
CA ALA A 240 35.68 -0.02 -15.95
C ALA A 240 36.57 -0.35 -17.19
N PRO A 241 37.49 0.53 -17.58
CA PRO A 241 38.44 0.18 -18.63
C PRO A 241 39.44 -0.87 -18.11
N ALA A 242 39.61 -1.92 -18.90
CA ALA A 242 40.61 -2.98 -18.66
C ALA A 242 42.01 -2.40 -18.72
N GLU A 243 42.78 -2.50 -17.63
CA GLU A 243 44.21 -2.25 -17.63
C GLU A 243 44.96 -3.37 -18.36
N PRO A 244 45.98 -3.06 -19.19
CA PRO A 244 46.75 -4.08 -19.89
C PRO A 244 47.73 -4.79 -18.94
N VAL A 245 47.63 -6.11 -18.90
CA VAL A 245 48.56 -6.99 -18.18
C VAL A 245 49.94 -6.90 -18.86
N SER A 246 50.91 -6.33 -18.16
CA SER A 246 52.32 -6.34 -18.53
C SER A 246 52.90 -7.75 -18.25
N VAL A 247 53.26 -8.46 -19.33
CA VAL A 247 54.03 -9.70 -19.27
C VAL A 247 55.50 -9.33 -19.14
N ALA A 248 56.07 -9.50 -17.97
CA ALA A 248 57.54 -9.43 -17.75
C ALA A 248 58.17 -10.74 -18.23
N ALA A 249 59.01 -10.69 -19.25
CA ALA A 249 59.87 -11.75 -19.66
C ALA A 249 61.00 -11.93 -18.61
N GLY A 250 61.09 -13.10 -18.02
CA GLY A 250 62.23 -13.49 -17.17
C GLY A 250 63.28 -14.15 -18.03
N ASP A 251 64.46 -13.55 -18.04
CA ASP A 251 65.67 -14.09 -18.64
C ASP A 251 66.19 -15.30 -17.82
N ALA A 252 66.67 -16.27 -18.56
CA ALA A 252 67.39 -17.41 -18.05
C ALA A 252 68.88 -17.05 -17.81
N ALA A 253 69.43 -17.54 -16.75
CA ALA A 253 70.85 -17.99 -16.62
C ALA A 253 70.93 -19.02 -15.50
#